data_ed4189f1964c7f05671180a73d6d35cb
#
_entry.id   ed4189f1964c7f05671180a73d6d35cb
#
_cell.length_a   1.000
_cell.length_b   1.000
_cell.length_c   1.000
_cell.angle_alpha   90.00
_cell.angle_beta   90.00
_cell.angle_gamma   90.00
#
_symmetry.space_group_name_H-M   'P 1'
#
loop_
_entity.id
_entity.type
_entity.pdbx_description
1 polymer ?
#
loop_
_entity_poly.entity_id
_entity_poly.type
_entity_poly.pdbx_seq_one_letter_code
_entity_poly.pdbx_strand_id
1 'polypeptide(L)'
;MIMNYNIVPLNELIKQFSRLPGIGKKTAQRLAYSILEQPPERAREFADALVNAREKIHFCSVCQSLTDLDVCQICSDPHRDKSIICVVEDPRDVMAFERTREFGGVYDVVPGVISPLDNIGPDKLRIKELMARLGDGTVKEIIMATNPTVEGEATASYISRLVKPMNIKVTRLAYGIPVGGDLEYADEYTLARALEGRNEI
;
A
#
# COMPACT_ATOMS: atom_id res chain seq x y z
N MET A 1 -23.01 10.77 -47.44
CA MET A 1 -22.93 11.36 -46.09
C MET A 1 -23.03 10.21 -45.08
N ILE A 2 -21.92 9.78 -44.47
CA ILE A 2 -21.93 8.68 -43.49
C ILE A 2 -22.45 9.31 -42.20
N MET A 3 -23.67 8.95 -41.78
CA MET A 3 -24.18 9.34 -40.46
C MET A 3 -23.29 8.75 -39.37
N ASN A 4 -22.60 9.61 -38.65
CA ASN A 4 -21.83 9.18 -37.47
C ASN A 4 -22.84 8.81 -36.37
N TYR A 5 -23.11 7.51 -36.20
CA TYR A 5 -23.97 7.02 -35.14
C TYR A 5 -23.26 7.26 -33.80
N ASN A 6 -23.70 8.26 -33.05
CA ASN A 6 -23.06 8.73 -31.83
C ASN A 6 -24.09 8.77 -30.70
N ILE A 7 -23.91 7.92 -29.69
CA ILE A 7 -24.72 7.90 -28.47
C ILE A 7 -23.90 8.59 -27.37
N VAL A 8 -24.17 9.87 -27.14
CA VAL A 8 -23.38 10.72 -26.25
C VAL A 8 -23.20 10.12 -24.84
N PRO A 9 -24.27 9.66 -24.12
CA PRO A 9 -24.11 9.10 -22.79
C PRO A 9 -23.26 7.84 -22.77
N LEU A 10 -23.35 6.98 -23.79
CA LEU A 10 -22.52 5.78 -23.89
C LEU A 10 -21.05 6.13 -24.07
N ASN A 11 -20.76 7.10 -24.93
CA ASN A 11 -19.37 7.52 -25.15
C ASN A 11 -18.75 8.17 -23.91
N GLU A 12 -19.52 8.94 -23.15
CA GLU A 12 -19.05 9.49 -21.88
C GLU A 12 -18.73 8.37 -20.87
N LEU A 13 -19.58 7.36 -20.75
CA LEU A 13 -19.33 6.21 -19.88
C LEU A 13 -18.06 5.43 -20.29
N ILE A 14 -17.90 5.16 -21.61
CA ILE A 14 -16.69 4.52 -22.16
C ILE A 14 -15.44 5.35 -21.84
N LYS A 15 -15.53 6.67 -21.98
CA LYS A 15 -14.42 7.59 -21.66
C LYS A 15 -14.03 7.53 -20.19
N GLN A 16 -15.01 7.48 -19.27
CA GLN A 16 -14.71 7.36 -17.83
C GLN A 16 -14.00 6.04 -17.52
N PHE A 17 -14.47 4.91 -18.04
CA PHE A 17 -13.77 3.63 -17.87
C PHE A 17 -12.35 3.64 -18.47
N SER A 18 -12.16 4.30 -19.63
CA SER A 18 -10.83 4.38 -20.27
C SER A 18 -9.80 5.23 -19.50
N ARG A 19 -10.24 6.02 -18.51
CA ARG A 19 -9.33 6.77 -17.62
C ARG A 19 -8.73 5.92 -16.50
N LEU A 20 -9.32 4.74 -16.27
CA LEU A 20 -8.80 3.83 -15.25
C LEU A 20 -7.51 3.15 -15.75
N PRO A 21 -6.47 3.06 -14.90
CA PRO A 21 -5.21 2.43 -15.29
C PRO A 21 -5.44 0.98 -15.72
N GLY A 22 -4.81 0.56 -16.80
CA GLY A 22 -4.94 -0.79 -17.35
C GLY A 22 -6.23 -1.02 -18.17
N ILE A 23 -7.15 -0.05 -18.25
CA ILE A 23 -8.39 -0.17 -19.04
C ILE A 23 -8.22 0.48 -20.41
N GLY A 24 -8.01 -0.36 -21.44
CA GLY A 24 -7.98 0.08 -22.84
C GLY A 24 -9.40 0.30 -23.42
N LYS A 25 -9.48 0.97 -24.58
CA LYS A 25 -10.75 1.31 -25.25
C LYS A 25 -11.71 0.13 -25.42
N LYS A 26 -11.21 -1.05 -25.84
CA LYS A 26 -12.05 -2.26 -26.03
C LYS A 26 -12.64 -2.75 -24.71
N THR A 27 -11.85 -2.76 -23.66
CA THR A 27 -12.31 -3.16 -22.32
C THR A 27 -13.31 -2.14 -21.77
N ALA A 28 -13.03 -0.83 -21.89
CA ALA A 28 -13.93 0.23 -21.49
C ALA A 28 -15.29 0.13 -22.18
N GLN A 29 -15.31 -0.15 -23.49
CA GLN A 29 -16.55 -0.35 -24.24
C GLN A 29 -17.33 -1.55 -23.70
N ARG A 30 -16.67 -2.69 -23.48
CA ARG A 30 -17.29 -3.91 -22.94
C ARG A 30 -17.88 -3.67 -21.53
N LEU A 31 -17.17 -2.94 -20.67
CA LEU A 31 -17.67 -2.57 -19.34
C LEU A 31 -18.90 -1.67 -19.44
N ALA A 32 -18.90 -0.67 -20.34
CA ALA A 32 -20.02 0.22 -20.54
C ALA A 32 -21.28 -0.54 -20.99
N TYR A 33 -21.15 -1.46 -21.95
CA TYR A 33 -22.28 -2.30 -22.37
C TYR A 33 -22.77 -3.20 -21.25
N SER A 34 -21.87 -3.79 -20.46
CA SER A 34 -22.24 -4.62 -19.29
C SER A 34 -23.07 -3.85 -18.26
N ILE A 35 -22.80 -2.55 -18.05
CA ILE A 35 -23.64 -1.70 -17.18
C ILE A 35 -25.03 -1.48 -17.80
N LEU A 36 -25.11 -1.29 -19.12
CA LEU A 36 -26.41 -1.06 -19.81
C LEU A 36 -27.29 -2.30 -19.85
N GLU A 37 -26.71 -3.50 -19.79
CA GLU A 37 -27.44 -4.77 -19.73
C GLU A 37 -28.05 -5.06 -18.35
N GLN A 38 -27.62 -4.32 -17.31
CA GLN A 38 -28.12 -4.47 -15.95
C GLN A 38 -29.36 -3.58 -15.69
N PRO A 39 -30.18 -3.94 -14.69
CA PRO A 39 -31.28 -3.04 -14.26
C PRO A 39 -30.72 -1.68 -13.80
N PRO A 40 -31.44 -0.58 -14.01
CA PRO A 40 -30.99 0.77 -13.63
C PRO A 40 -30.61 0.91 -12.15
N GLU A 41 -31.23 0.12 -11.28
CA GLU A 41 -30.93 0.08 -9.83
C GLU A 41 -29.47 -0.35 -9.58
N ARG A 42 -28.98 -1.34 -10.32
CA ARG A 42 -27.57 -1.80 -10.20
C ARG A 42 -26.58 -0.73 -10.63
N ALA A 43 -26.90 0.03 -11.66
CA ALA A 43 -26.06 1.15 -12.10
C ALA A 43 -26.01 2.25 -11.04
N ARG A 44 -27.11 2.53 -10.33
CA ARG A 44 -27.15 3.47 -9.19
C ARG A 44 -26.32 2.95 -8.01
N GLU A 45 -26.54 1.69 -7.60
CA GLU A 45 -25.75 1.05 -6.53
C GLU A 45 -24.24 1.16 -6.80
N PHE A 46 -23.83 0.93 -8.04
CA PHE A 46 -22.43 1.03 -8.44
C PHE A 46 -21.91 2.47 -8.35
N ALA A 47 -22.67 3.44 -8.84
CA ALA A 47 -22.33 4.85 -8.76
C ALA A 47 -22.25 5.32 -7.31
N ASP A 48 -23.22 4.95 -6.47
CA ASP A 48 -23.26 5.29 -5.05
C ASP A 48 -22.07 4.67 -4.28
N ALA A 49 -21.72 3.41 -4.58
CA ALA A 49 -20.55 2.76 -3.98
C ALA A 49 -19.25 3.49 -4.31
N LEU A 50 -19.10 3.93 -5.57
CA LEU A 50 -17.92 4.68 -6.01
C LEU A 50 -17.81 6.04 -5.31
N VAL A 51 -18.94 6.79 -5.25
CA VAL A 51 -19.00 8.09 -4.59
C VAL A 51 -18.72 7.94 -3.09
N ASN A 52 -19.43 7.01 -2.42
CA ASN A 52 -19.28 6.75 -1.00
C ASN A 52 -17.82 6.37 -0.64
N ALA A 53 -17.20 5.49 -1.43
CA ALA A 53 -15.81 5.12 -1.20
C ALA A 53 -14.88 6.33 -1.30
N ARG A 54 -15.08 7.20 -2.31
CA ARG A 54 -14.23 8.39 -2.50
C ARG A 54 -14.43 9.45 -1.41
N GLU A 55 -15.66 9.60 -0.90
CA GLU A 55 -16.00 10.61 0.09
C GLU A 55 -15.65 10.17 1.52
N LYS A 56 -15.83 8.88 1.85
CA LYS A 56 -15.68 8.39 3.22
C LYS A 56 -14.29 7.86 3.54
N ILE A 57 -13.59 7.30 2.53
CA ILE A 57 -12.25 6.76 2.77
C ILE A 57 -11.21 7.87 2.81
N HIS A 58 -10.50 7.95 3.92
CA HIS A 58 -9.41 8.88 4.16
C HIS A 58 -8.25 8.19 4.89
N PHE A 59 -7.21 8.92 5.23
CA PHE A 59 -6.08 8.38 5.97
C PHE A 59 -6.35 8.42 7.48
N CYS A 60 -6.02 7.33 8.16
CA CYS A 60 -6.03 7.25 9.62
C CYS A 60 -5.14 8.33 10.23
N SER A 61 -5.63 9.07 11.23
CA SER A 61 -4.89 10.14 11.90
C SER A 61 -3.62 9.64 12.61
N VAL A 62 -3.53 8.33 12.91
CA VAL A 62 -2.39 7.73 13.62
C VAL A 62 -1.39 7.08 12.68
N CYS A 63 -1.82 6.15 11.81
CA CYS A 63 -0.93 5.28 11.04
C CYS A 63 -0.90 5.57 9.54
N GLN A 64 -1.68 6.53 9.07
CA GLN A 64 -1.76 6.93 7.66
C GLN A 64 -2.26 5.82 6.69
N SER A 65 -2.77 4.70 7.20
CA SER A 65 -3.47 3.71 6.40
C SER A 65 -4.88 4.19 6.02
N LEU A 66 -5.51 3.56 5.04
CA LEU A 66 -6.87 3.91 4.63
C LEU A 66 -7.90 3.46 5.67
N THR A 67 -8.89 4.32 5.93
CA THR A 67 -9.99 4.07 6.87
C THR A 67 -11.19 4.95 6.55
N ASP A 68 -12.35 4.58 7.05
CA ASP A 68 -13.58 5.39 7.10
C ASP A 68 -13.85 5.96 8.51
N LEU A 69 -12.92 5.75 9.45
CA LEU A 69 -12.94 6.25 10.83
C LEU A 69 -11.75 7.20 11.05
N ASP A 70 -11.84 8.13 12.00
CA ASP A 70 -10.71 9.00 12.35
C ASP A 70 -9.46 8.19 12.70
N VAL A 71 -9.60 7.16 13.54
CA VAL A 71 -8.57 6.18 13.88
C VAL A 71 -9.01 4.82 13.36
N CYS A 72 -8.17 4.16 12.54
CA CYS A 72 -8.50 2.87 11.95
C CYS A 72 -8.66 1.76 13.01
N GLN A 73 -9.33 0.69 12.63
CA GLN A 73 -9.61 -0.45 13.50
C GLN A 73 -8.35 -1.06 14.13
N ILE A 74 -7.22 -1.11 13.40
CA ILE A 74 -5.96 -1.65 13.93
C ILE A 74 -5.38 -0.74 15.01
N CYS A 75 -5.36 0.58 14.79
CA CYS A 75 -4.82 1.53 15.77
C CYS A 75 -5.69 1.64 17.03
N SER A 76 -7.00 1.46 16.90
CA SER A 76 -7.95 1.50 18.03
C SER A 76 -8.06 0.20 18.80
N ASP A 77 -7.59 -0.93 18.23
CA ASP A 77 -7.65 -2.24 18.88
C ASP A 77 -6.74 -2.29 20.14
N PRO A 78 -7.30 -2.52 21.33
CA PRO A 78 -6.54 -2.64 22.57
C PRO A 78 -5.68 -3.92 22.66
N HIS A 79 -5.96 -4.94 21.84
CA HIS A 79 -5.21 -6.20 21.84
C HIS A 79 -3.93 -6.14 21.02
N ARG A 80 -3.72 -5.05 20.25
CA ARG A 80 -2.51 -4.86 19.46
C ARG A 80 -1.35 -4.35 20.32
N ASP A 81 -0.18 -4.92 20.10
CA ASP A 81 1.06 -4.43 20.72
C ASP A 81 1.53 -3.13 20.04
N LYS A 82 1.24 -2.01 20.68
CA LYS A 82 1.60 -0.67 20.19
C LYS A 82 3.09 -0.36 20.33
N SER A 83 3.86 -1.23 21.00
CA SER A 83 5.31 -1.07 21.09
C SER A 83 6.07 -1.56 19.86
N ILE A 84 5.38 -2.24 18.92
CA ILE A 84 5.95 -2.75 17.67
C ILE A 84 5.22 -2.14 16.48
N ILE A 85 5.94 -1.39 15.65
CA ILE A 85 5.39 -0.76 14.44
C ILE A 85 5.99 -1.38 13.19
N CYS A 86 5.15 -1.90 12.29
CA CYS A 86 5.54 -2.30 10.95
C CYS A 86 5.37 -1.13 9.98
N VAL A 87 6.48 -0.64 9.43
CA VAL A 87 6.52 0.51 8.51
C VAL A 87 6.46 0.01 7.08
N VAL A 88 5.40 0.35 6.37
CA VAL A 88 5.12 -0.04 4.99
C VAL A 88 5.02 1.18 4.06
N GLU A 89 5.14 0.98 2.75
CA GLU A 89 5.09 2.07 1.77
C GLU A 89 3.71 2.28 1.12
N ASP A 90 2.78 1.33 1.32
CA ASP A 90 1.44 1.40 0.71
C ASP A 90 0.39 0.81 1.67
N PRO A 91 -0.81 1.40 1.78
CA PRO A 91 -1.90 0.82 2.59
C PRO A 91 -2.29 -0.61 2.17
N ARG A 92 -2.04 -0.99 0.91
CA ARG A 92 -2.29 -2.38 0.43
C ARG A 92 -1.38 -3.39 1.11
N ASP A 93 -0.18 -2.98 1.52
CA ASP A 93 0.76 -3.84 2.24
C ASP A 93 0.22 -4.19 3.63
N VAL A 94 -0.44 -3.22 4.32
CA VAL A 94 -1.14 -3.49 5.58
C VAL A 94 -2.15 -4.62 5.40
N MET A 95 -2.95 -4.58 4.33
CA MET A 95 -3.93 -5.63 4.06
C MET A 95 -3.27 -6.98 3.75
N ALA A 96 -2.07 -6.98 3.15
CA ALA A 96 -1.32 -8.20 2.88
C ALA A 96 -0.82 -8.84 4.18
N PHE A 97 -0.27 -8.05 5.10
CA PHE A 97 0.15 -8.54 6.42
C PHE A 97 -1.03 -9.03 7.26
N GLU A 98 -2.13 -8.29 7.32
CA GLU A 98 -3.31 -8.67 8.09
C GLU A 98 -3.93 -10.00 7.64
N ARG A 99 -3.82 -10.34 6.35
CA ARG A 99 -4.27 -11.65 5.85
C ARG A 99 -3.48 -12.82 6.42
N THR A 100 -2.24 -12.62 6.85
CA THR A 100 -1.44 -13.68 7.48
C THR A 100 -1.95 -14.04 8.87
N ARG A 101 -2.55 -13.07 9.59
CA ARG A 101 -3.00 -13.18 10.99
C ARG A 101 -1.87 -13.46 12.01
N GLU A 102 -0.61 -13.26 11.60
CA GLU A 102 0.57 -13.54 12.43
C GLU A 102 1.14 -12.29 13.10
N PHE A 103 0.84 -11.10 12.58
CA PHE A 103 1.38 -9.86 13.11
C PHE A 103 0.44 -9.24 14.14
N GLY A 104 0.88 -9.21 15.40
CA GLY A 104 0.13 -8.64 16.53
C GLY A 104 0.43 -7.16 16.82
N GLY A 105 1.35 -6.53 16.10
CA GLY A 105 1.71 -5.12 16.27
C GLY A 105 0.77 -4.16 15.53
N VAL A 106 1.23 -2.92 15.36
CA VAL A 106 0.53 -1.87 14.61
C VAL A 106 1.36 -1.44 13.40
N TYR A 107 0.77 -0.66 12.50
CA TYR A 107 1.42 -0.22 11.27
C TYR A 107 1.67 1.27 11.26
N ASP A 108 2.57 1.70 10.37
CA ASP A 108 2.70 3.07 9.91
C ASP A 108 2.93 3.08 8.40
N VAL A 109 2.15 3.85 7.67
CA VAL A 109 2.25 3.94 6.21
C VAL A 109 3.01 5.19 5.85
N VAL A 110 4.20 4.99 5.30
CA VAL A 110 5.01 6.05 4.69
C VAL A 110 4.72 6.02 3.19
N PRO A 111 3.81 6.85 2.65
CA PRO A 111 3.30 6.66 1.29
C PRO A 111 4.40 6.89 0.24
N GLY A 112 4.83 5.81 -0.38
CA GLY A 112 5.88 5.79 -1.39
C GLY A 112 7.30 5.57 -0.82
N VAL A 113 8.29 5.88 -1.64
CA VAL A 113 9.71 5.69 -1.35
C VAL A 113 10.51 6.92 -1.76
N ILE A 114 11.67 7.13 -1.17
CA ILE A 114 12.62 8.15 -1.60
C ILE A 114 13.11 7.79 -3.01
N SER A 115 12.76 8.60 -4.00
CA SER A 115 13.13 8.44 -5.40
C SER A 115 13.66 9.75 -5.98
N PRO A 116 14.98 9.96 -6.03
CA PRO A 116 15.55 11.16 -6.61
C PRO A 116 15.21 11.32 -8.11
N LEU A 117 15.05 10.20 -8.83
CA LEU A 117 14.67 10.22 -10.24
C LEU A 117 13.26 10.76 -10.46
N ASP A 118 12.35 10.48 -9.54
CA ASP A 118 10.97 10.97 -9.56
C ASP A 118 10.81 12.29 -8.77
N ASN A 119 11.92 12.87 -8.33
CA ASN A 119 11.94 14.07 -7.50
C ASN A 119 11.13 13.92 -6.21
N ILE A 120 11.16 12.72 -5.59
CA ILE A 120 10.52 12.40 -4.32
C ILE A 120 11.59 12.38 -3.22
N GLY A 121 11.62 13.46 -2.44
CA GLY A 121 12.48 13.57 -1.26
C GLY A 121 11.76 13.10 0.02
N PRO A 122 12.50 13.00 1.14
CA PRO A 122 11.94 12.62 2.44
C PRO A 122 10.82 13.55 2.94
N ASP A 123 10.80 14.79 2.49
CA ASP A 123 9.81 15.82 2.81
C ASP A 123 8.44 15.54 2.19
N LYS A 124 8.39 14.76 1.12
CA LYS A 124 7.16 14.31 0.45
C LYS A 124 6.57 13.03 1.05
N LEU A 125 7.34 12.34 1.86
CA LEU A 125 6.93 11.16 2.60
C LEU A 125 6.53 11.55 4.02
N ARG A 126 5.57 10.88 4.61
CA ARG A 126 5.08 11.17 5.96
C ARG A 126 6.03 10.67 7.08
N ILE A 127 7.33 10.82 6.84
CA ILE A 127 8.38 10.41 7.79
C ILE A 127 8.35 11.28 9.06
N LYS A 128 7.94 12.54 8.94
CA LYS A 128 7.80 13.44 10.10
C LYS A 128 6.72 12.95 11.06
N GLU A 129 5.61 12.48 10.55
CA GLU A 129 4.50 11.92 11.31
C GLU A 129 4.93 10.64 12.03
N LEU A 130 5.64 9.74 11.34
CA LEU A 130 6.27 8.57 11.96
C LEU A 130 7.20 8.99 13.10
N MET A 131 8.12 9.93 12.87
CA MET A 131 9.07 10.40 13.88
C MET A 131 8.36 11.03 15.09
N ALA A 132 7.29 11.79 14.87
CA ALA A 132 6.48 12.34 15.95
C ALA A 132 5.82 11.24 16.79
N ARG A 133 5.30 10.21 16.14
CA ARG A 133 4.72 9.03 16.81
C ARG A 133 5.74 8.25 17.64
N LEU A 134 6.98 8.14 17.16
CA LEU A 134 8.06 7.47 17.89
C LEU A 134 8.55 8.27 19.12
N GLY A 135 8.27 9.57 19.14
CA GLY A 135 8.73 10.49 20.19
C GLY A 135 8.04 10.33 21.54
N ASP A 136 6.93 9.58 21.64
CA ASP A 136 6.22 9.33 22.90
C ASP A 136 6.93 8.32 23.84
N GLY A 137 7.97 7.62 23.34
CA GLY A 137 8.79 6.67 24.10
C GLY A 137 8.11 5.32 24.35
N THR A 138 6.95 5.04 23.79
CA THR A 138 6.24 3.76 23.97
C THR A 138 6.74 2.68 23.02
N VAL A 139 7.27 3.09 21.86
CA VAL A 139 7.72 2.17 20.79
C VAL A 139 9.09 1.60 21.10
N LYS A 140 9.21 0.28 21.03
CA LYS A 140 10.44 -0.48 21.28
C LYS A 140 11.09 -0.98 20.01
N GLU A 141 10.28 -1.27 18.99
CA GLU A 141 10.77 -1.81 17.73
C GLU A 141 9.99 -1.22 16.54
N ILE A 142 10.71 -0.89 15.48
CA ILE A 142 10.14 -0.69 14.15
C ILE A 142 10.65 -1.77 13.21
N ILE A 143 9.75 -2.34 12.43
CA ILE A 143 10.04 -3.31 11.38
C ILE A 143 9.93 -2.59 10.04
N MET A 144 11.04 -2.43 9.33
CA MET A 144 11.03 -1.85 7.99
C MET A 144 10.53 -2.86 6.98
N ALA A 145 9.37 -2.60 6.42
CA ALA A 145 8.66 -3.47 5.47
C ALA A 145 8.38 -2.77 4.13
N THR A 146 9.26 -1.83 3.75
CA THR A 146 9.27 -1.29 2.37
C THR A 146 9.66 -2.38 1.38
N ASN A 147 9.23 -2.28 0.13
CA ASN A 147 9.57 -3.26 -0.89
C ASN A 147 11.09 -3.41 -1.06
N PRO A 148 11.58 -4.59 -1.46
CA PRO A 148 13.01 -4.88 -1.65
C PRO A 148 13.53 -4.30 -2.98
N THR A 149 13.27 -3.03 -3.23
CA THR A 149 13.78 -2.24 -4.34
C THR A 149 14.93 -1.34 -3.85
N VAL A 150 15.71 -0.80 -4.78
CA VAL A 150 16.78 0.14 -4.44
C VAL A 150 16.25 1.34 -3.65
N GLU A 151 15.11 1.88 -4.08
CA GLU A 151 14.42 3.00 -3.44
C GLU A 151 13.85 2.61 -2.06
N GLY A 152 13.26 1.41 -1.96
CA GLY A 152 12.73 0.90 -0.70
C GLY A 152 13.84 0.68 0.34
N GLU A 153 15.01 0.17 -0.09
CA GLU A 153 16.20 0.03 0.77
C GLU A 153 16.78 1.38 1.19
N ALA A 154 16.86 2.33 0.25
CA ALA A 154 17.31 3.68 0.56
C ALA A 154 16.39 4.35 1.60
N THR A 155 15.07 4.16 1.45
CA THR A 155 14.06 4.68 2.37
C THR A 155 14.17 4.04 3.75
N ALA A 156 14.29 2.70 3.82
CA ALA A 156 14.49 1.97 5.07
C ALA A 156 15.78 2.42 5.79
N SER A 157 16.88 2.54 5.04
CA SER A 157 18.17 3.01 5.56
C SER A 157 18.10 4.46 6.08
N TYR A 158 17.36 5.34 5.37
CA TYR A 158 17.17 6.72 5.79
C TYR A 158 16.39 6.78 7.11
N ILE A 159 15.24 6.10 7.21
CA ILE A 159 14.42 6.05 8.43
C ILE A 159 15.21 5.44 9.59
N SER A 160 15.92 4.34 9.34
CA SER A 160 16.77 3.67 10.36
C SER A 160 17.79 4.64 10.97
N ARG A 161 18.43 5.48 10.15
CA ARG A 161 19.38 6.50 10.65
C ARG A 161 18.72 7.56 11.53
N LEU A 162 17.49 7.96 11.21
CA LEU A 162 16.74 8.92 12.04
C LEU A 162 16.31 8.32 13.38
N VAL A 163 15.94 7.03 13.38
CA VAL A 163 15.42 6.33 14.57
C VAL A 163 16.53 5.86 15.50
N LYS A 164 17.73 5.57 14.98
CA LYS A 164 18.88 5.07 15.75
C LYS A 164 19.20 5.86 17.03
N PRO A 165 19.15 7.22 17.04
CA PRO A 165 19.40 8.00 18.26
C PRO A 165 18.32 7.85 19.34
N MET A 166 17.13 7.33 18.99
CA MET A 166 15.99 7.19 19.90
C MET A 166 16.04 5.89 20.73
N ASN A 167 17.08 5.07 20.55
CA ASN A 167 17.25 3.78 21.21
C ASN A 167 16.09 2.79 20.93
N ILE A 168 15.47 2.91 19.76
CA ILE A 168 14.43 2.01 19.25
C ILE A 168 15.10 0.96 18.36
N LYS A 169 14.76 -0.30 18.57
CA LYS A 169 15.24 -1.39 17.71
C LYS A 169 14.67 -1.24 16.30
N VAL A 170 15.54 -1.29 15.30
CA VAL A 170 15.12 -1.26 13.87
C VAL A 170 15.46 -2.60 13.25
N THR A 171 14.46 -3.28 12.76
CA THR A 171 14.60 -4.55 12.04
C THR A 171 14.13 -4.41 10.60
N ARG A 172 14.47 -5.36 9.76
CA ARG A 172 14.09 -5.46 8.35
C ARG A 172 13.43 -6.81 8.13
N LEU A 173 12.43 -6.88 7.24
CA LEU A 173 11.91 -8.16 6.80
C LEU A 173 13.04 -9.00 6.19
N ALA A 174 13.04 -10.28 6.51
CA ALA A 174 14.00 -11.21 5.93
C ALA A 174 13.82 -11.31 4.41
N TYR A 175 14.94 -11.38 3.70
CA TYR A 175 14.96 -11.75 2.29
C TYR A 175 15.11 -13.25 2.18
N GLY A 176 14.33 -13.89 1.32
CA GLY A 176 14.39 -15.34 1.20
C GLY A 176 13.79 -15.88 -0.08
N ILE A 177 14.04 -17.16 -0.30
CA ILE A 177 13.40 -17.93 -1.35
C ILE A 177 11.92 -18.10 -0.99
N PRO A 178 10.98 -17.84 -1.89
CA PRO A 178 9.56 -18.07 -1.64
C PRO A 178 9.30 -19.55 -1.28
N VAL A 179 8.46 -19.78 -0.29
CA VAL A 179 8.05 -21.14 0.10
C VAL A 179 7.35 -21.81 -1.09
N GLY A 180 7.83 -23.02 -1.46
CA GLY A 180 7.35 -23.74 -2.64
C GLY A 180 7.99 -23.31 -3.96
N GLY A 181 8.96 -22.39 -3.93
CA GLY A 181 9.76 -22.05 -5.10
C GLY A 181 10.97 -22.96 -5.27
N ASP A 182 11.30 -23.31 -6.51
CA ASP A 182 12.53 -24.04 -6.84
C ASP A 182 13.71 -23.08 -6.92
N LEU A 183 14.86 -23.45 -6.35
CA LEU A 183 16.08 -22.65 -6.33
C LEU A 183 16.59 -22.31 -7.73
N GLU A 184 16.34 -23.20 -8.70
CA GLU A 184 16.75 -23.05 -10.10
C GLU A 184 16.14 -21.80 -10.77
N TYR A 185 14.94 -21.37 -10.31
CA TYR A 185 14.25 -20.20 -10.88
C TYR A 185 14.48 -18.92 -10.09
N ALA A 186 15.19 -18.97 -8.96
CA ALA A 186 15.53 -17.78 -8.21
C ALA A 186 16.67 -17.01 -8.90
N ASP A 187 16.53 -15.70 -9.00
CA ASP A 187 17.59 -14.84 -9.53
C ASP A 187 18.82 -14.78 -8.60
N GLU A 188 19.97 -14.42 -9.15
CA GLU A 188 21.25 -14.38 -8.43
C GLU A 188 21.22 -13.46 -7.20
N TYR A 189 20.50 -12.32 -7.27
CA TYR A 189 20.40 -11.38 -6.17
C TYR A 189 19.58 -11.97 -5.01
N THR A 190 18.44 -12.59 -5.32
CA THR A 190 17.60 -13.30 -4.33
C THR A 190 18.37 -14.41 -3.64
N LEU A 191 19.14 -15.22 -4.40
CA LEU A 191 19.97 -16.28 -3.83
C LEU A 191 21.09 -15.73 -2.93
N ALA A 192 21.76 -14.67 -3.34
CA ALA A 192 22.80 -14.01 -2.55
C ALA A 192 22.22 -13.51 -1.22
N ARG A 193 21.08 -12.83 -1.23
CA ARG A 193 20.40 -12.33 -0.04
C ARG A 193 19.92 -13.45 0.88
N ALA A 194 19.40 -14.54 0.32
CA ALA A 194 19.00 -15.70 1.10
C ALA A 194 20.20 -16.36 1.81
N LEU A 195 21.37 -16.44 1.16
CA LEU A 195 22.61 -16.92 1.76
C LEU A 195 23.13 -16.01 2.86
N GLU A 196 23.06 -14.68 2.68
CA GLU A 196 23.43 -13.71 3.73
C GLU A 196 22.53 -13.84 4.96
N GLY A 197 21.21 -13.98 4.73
CA GLY A 197 20.18 -14.07 5.76
C GLY A 197 19.95 -15.48 6.33
N ARG A 198 20.80 -16.49 6.02
CA ARG A 198 20.63 -17.85 6.50
C ARG A 198 20.66 -17.96 8.00
N ASN A 199 19.79 -18.76 8.56
CA ASN A 199 19.69 -19.05 9.98
C ASN A 199 20.22 -20.46 10.31
N GLU A 200 20.69 -20.65 11.54
CA GLU A 200 20.99 -21.96 12.10
C GLU A 200 19.69 -22.73 12.37
N ILE A 201 19.67 -24.04 12.13
CA ILE A 201 18.51 -24.93 12.33
C ILE A 201 18.80 -25.95 13.43
#